data_919e13a63965bec31245b61120f23d99
#
_entry.id   919e13a63965bec31245b61120f23d99
#
_cell.length_a   1.000
_cell.length_b   1.000
_cell.length_c   1.000
_cell.angle_alpha   90.00
_cell.angle_beta   90.00
_cell.angle_gamma   90.00
#
_symmetry.space_group_name_H-M   'P 1'
#
loop_
_entity.id
_entity.type
_entity.pdbx_description
1 polymer ?
#
loop_
_entity_poly.entity_id
_entity_poly.type
_entity_poly.pdbx_seq_one_letter_code
_entity_poly.pdbx_strand_id
1 'polypeptide(L)'
;MKKILVVDDDAMNLKMACFILDQKSYPVITAMSGEECLEVLEREQVDLILLDVEMPGMNGIATLEKIRQHKEYSSIPVMFLTADATEDTVIAAGRLGADGYIKKPYMPQDFLEQVENVL
;
A
#
# COMPACT_ATOMS: atom_id res chain seq x y z
N MET A 1 1.10 13.30 12.93
CA MET A 1 1.99 12.53 12.08
C MET A 1 1.20 11.70 11.09
N LYS A 2 1.77 11.48 9.95
CA LYS A 2 1.12 10.70 8.89
C LYS A 2 1.18 9.22 9.24
N LYS A 3 0.04 8.57 9.27
CA LYS A 3 -0.07 7.14 9.57
C LYS A 3 -0.12 6.34 8.29
N ILE A 4 0.66 5.28 8.20
CA ILE A 4 0.79 4.48 6.98
C ILE A 4 0.30 3.06 7.24
N LEU A 5 -0.56 2.56 6.35
CA LEU A 5 -1.00 1.17 6.35
C LEU A 5 -0.21 0.40 5.30
N VAL A 6 0.48 -0.66 5.70
CA VAL A 6 1.23 -1.51 4.78
C VAL A 6 0.52 -2.86 4.69
N VAL A 7 0.19 -3.26 3.48
CA VAL A 7 -0.55 -4.50 3.22
C VAL A 7 0.31 -5.42 2.35
N ASP A 8 0.67 -6.57 2.89
CA ASP A 8 1.50 -7.57 2.19
C ASP A 8 1.27 -8.91 2.87
N ASP A 9 1.15 -9.98 2.11
CA ASP A 9 0.94 -11.32 2.68
C ASP A 9 2.23 -11.96 3.18
N ASP A 10 3.38 -11.35 2.91
CA ASP A 10 4.68 -11.83 3.35
C ASP A 10 5.13 -11.08 4.60
N ALA A 11 5.23 -11.79 5.72
CA ALA A 11 5.60 -11.20 6.99
C ALA A 11 6.98 -10.53 6.97
N MET A 12 7.93 -11.08 6.18
CA MET A 12 9.26 -10.49 6.06
C MET A 12 9.21 -9.15 5.35
N ASN A 13 8.40 -9.05 4.30
CA ASN A 13 8.22 -7.79 3.59
C ASN A 13 7.59 -6.74 4.50
N LEU A 14 6.62 -7.13 5.33
CA LEU A 14 6.02 -6.22 6.31
C LEU A 14 7.05 -5.71 7.30
N LYS A 15 7.87 -6.60 7.83
CA LYS A 15 8.93 -6.22 8.77
C LYS A 15 9.91 -5.23 8.14
N MET A 16 10.30 -5.48 6.90
CA MET A 16 11.22 -4.61 6.19
C MET A 16 10.62 -3.22 5.99
N ALA A 17 9.38 -3.15 5.53
CA ALA A 17 8.70 -1.87 5.33
C ALA A 17 8.56 -1.11 6.64
N CYS A 18 8.17 -1.79 7.72
CA CYS A 18 8.06 -1.16 9.03
C CYS A 18 9.40 -0.60 9.50
N PHE A 19 10.47 -1.37 9.34
CA PHE A 19 11.80 -0.94 9.72
C PHE A 19 12.21 0.34 8.97
N ILE A 20 11.97 0.36 7.67
CA ILE A 20 12.31 1.52 6.84
C ILE A 20 11.51 2.75 7.26
N LEU A 21 10.22 2.59 7.45
CA LEU A 21 9.33 3.71 7.80
C LEU A 21 9.59 4.22 9.21
N ASP A 22 10.00 3.33 10.11
CA ASP A 22 10.32 3.70 11.48
C ASP A 22 11.53 4.63 11.56
N GLN A 23 12.41 4.58 10.59
CA GLN A 23 13.57 5.50 10.52
C GLN A 23 13.14 6.96 10.44
N LYS A 24 11.95 7.22 9.93
CA LYS A 24 11.36 8.56 9.86
C LYS A 24 10.24 8.74 10.87
N SER A 25 10.10 7.80 11.80
CA SER A 25 9.12 7.84 12.88
C SER A 25 7.66 7.87 12.41
N TYR A 26 7.36 7.32 11.24
CA TYR A 26 5.98 7.17 10.79
C TYR A 26 5.26 6.09 11.58
N PRO A 27 4.09 6.37 12.15
CA PRO A 27 3.26 5.30 12.71
C PRO A 27 2.81 4.34 11.60
N VAL A 28 2.97 3.04 11.82
CA VAL A 28 2.65 2.03 10.81
C VAL A 28 1.66 1.02 11.35
N ILE A 29 0.64 0.70 10.57
CA ILE A 29 -0.27 -0.40 10.82
C ILE A 29 -0.06 -1.39 9.69
N THR A 30 -0.13 -2.68 9.98
CA THR A 30 0.07 -3.72 8.98
C THR A 30 -1.18 -4.56 8.79
N ALA A 31 -1.34 -5.10 7.58
CA ALA A 31 -2.37 -6.06 7.24
C ALA A 31 -1.78 -7.11 6.30
N MET A 32 -2.22 -8.34 6.39
CA MET A 32 -1.65 -9.45 5.61
C MET A 32 -2.59 -9.91 4.49
N SER A 33 -3.69 -9.23 4.27
CA SER A 33 -4.64 -9.56 3.21
C SER A 33 -5.46 -8.35 2.84
N GLY A 34 -6.13 -8.40 1.69
CA GLY A 34 -7.06 -7.36 1.30
C GLY A 34 -8.22 -7.22 2.26
N GLU A 35 -8.74 -8.35 2.75
CA GLU A 35 -9.82 -8.35 3.73
C GLU A 35 -9.40 -7.67 5.02
N GLU A 36 -8.22 -7.99 5.53
CA GLU A 36 -7.69 -7.35 6.73
C GLU A 36 -7.45 -5.86 6.52
N CYS A 37 -6.98 -5.49 5.33
CA CYS A 37 -6.82 -4.09 4.96
C CYS A 37 -8.14 -3.33 5.12
N LEU A 38 -9.22 -3.87 4.60
CA LEU A 38 -10.53 -3.23 4.70
C LEU A 38 -11.03 -3.15 6.15
N GLU A 39 -10.75 -4.18 6.95
CA GLU A 39 -11.10 -4.15 8.37
C GLU A 39 -10.36 -3.05 9.11
N VAL A 40 -9.06 -2.87 8.80
CA VAL A 40 -8.27 -1.81 9.42
C VAL A 40 -8.83 -0.44 9.07
N LEU A 41 -9.24 -0.23 7.82
CA LEU A 41 -9.79 1.05 7.37
C LEU A 41 -11.10 1.39 8.07
N GLU A 42 -11.84 0.40 8.54
CA GLU A 42 -13.06 0.63 9.32
C GLU A 42 -12.76 1.17 10.73
N ARG A 43 -11.59 0.87 11.27
CA ARG A 43 -11.21 1.21 12.65
C ARG A 43 -10.23 2.35 12.77
N GLU A 44 -9.40 2.55 11.74
CA GLU A 44 -8.26 3.46 11.81
C GLU A 44 -8.29 4.44 10.65
N GLN A 45 -7.90 5.67 10.92
CA GLN A 45 -7.66 6.65 9.87
C GLN A 45 -6.21 6.56 9.46
N VAL A 46 -5.97 6.38 8.16
CA VAL A 46 -4.61 6.32 7.63
C VAL A 46 -4.44 7.36 6.54
N ASP A 47 -3.20 7.79 6.34
CA ASP A 47 -2.87 8.85 5.39
C ASP A 47 -2.28 8.32 4.09
N LEU A 48 -1.87 7.06 4.08
CA LEU A 48 -1.30 6.40 2.91
C LEU A 48 -1.46 4.90 3.07
N ILE A 49 -1.78 4.22 1.98
CA ILE A 49 -1.85 2.77 1.93
C ILE A 49 -0.79 2.27 0.95
N LEU A 50 0.10 1.40 1.44
CA LEU A 50 1.08 0.70 0.61
C LEU A 50 0.55 -0.71 0.44
N LEU A 51 0.22 -1.10 -0.78
CA LEU A 51 -0.61 -2.27 -1.05
C LEU A 51 0.09 -3.20 -2.04
N ASP A 52 0.42 -4.41 -1.58
CA ASP A 52 0.98 -5.43 -2.45
C ASP A 52 -0.04 -5.85 -3.51
N VAL A 53 0.39 -5.94 -4.75
CA VAL A 53 -0.48 -6.37 -5.85
C VAL A 53 -0.72 -7.86 -5.80
N GLU A 54 0.33 -8.63 -5.52
CA GLU A 54 0.30 -10.10 -5.62
C GLU A 54 0.00 -10.73 -4.28
N MET A 55 -1.27 -10.90 -3.97
CA MET A 55 -1.73 -11.59 -2.76
C MET A 55 -2.70 -12.68 -3.13
N PRO A 56 -2.71 -13.81 -2.38
CA PRO A 56 -3.70 -14.86 -2.65
C PRO A 56 -5.11 -14.37 -2.30
N GLY A 57 -6.09 -14.90 -3.00
CA GLY A 57 -7.48 -14.49 -2.81
C GLY A 57 -7.71 -13.10 -3.39
N MET A 58 -8.11 -12.16 -2.55
CA MET A 58 -8.30 -10.77 -2.98
C MET A 58 -6.95 -10.11 -3.16
N ASN A 59 -6.53 -9.89 -4.41
CA ASN A 59 -5.24 -9.25 -4.71
C ASN A 59 -5.31 -7.73 -4.50
N GLY A 60 -4.18 -7.05 -4.71
CA GLY A 60 -4.11 -5.60 -4.50
C GLY A 60 -5.03 -4.82 -5.41
N ILE A 61 -5.20 -5.24 -6.65
CA ILE A 61 -6.09 -4.56 -7.60
C ILE A 61 -7.53 -4.63 -7.10
N ALA A 62 -7.99 -5.83 -6.72
CA ALA A 62 -9.34 -6.01 -6.20
C ALA A 62 -9.55 -5.25 -4.90
N THR A 63 -8.53 -5.20 -4.06
CA THR A 63 -8.58 -4.45 -2.80
C THR A 63 -8.75 -2.95 -3.08
N LEU A 64 -7.98 -2.41 -4.02
CA LEU A 64 -8.09 -1.00 -4.38
C LEU A 64 -9.46 -0.67 -4.94
N GLU A 65 -10.04 -1.55 -5.75
CA GLU A 65 -11.39 -1.34 -6.26
C GLU A 65 -12.38 -1.14 -5.10
N LYS A 66 -12.29 -1.99 -4.09
CA LYS A 66 -13.18 -1.89 -2.93
C LYS A 66 -12.94 -0.61 -2.13
N ILE A 67 -11.67 -0.22 -1.98
CA ILE A 67 -11.33 1.02 -1.29
C ILE A 67 -11.97 2.22 -2.01
N ARG A 68 -11.90 2.25 -3.33
CA ARG A 68 -12.43 3.36 -4.12
C ARG A 68 -13.95 3.42 -4.13
N GLN A 69 -14.63 2.33 -3.81
CA GLN A 69 -16.09 2.29 -3.72
C GLN A 69 -16.63 2.88 -2.42
N HIS A 70 -15.77 3.03 -1.39
CA HIS A 70 -16.17 3.59 -0.10
C HIS A 70 -15.89 5.08 -0.05
N LYS A 71 -16.91 5.87 0.27
CA LYS A 71 -16.77 7.32 0.34
C LYS A 71 -15.78 7.76 1.42
N GLU A 72 -15.73 7.03 2.52
CA GLU A 72 -14.93 7.41 3.69
C GLU A 72 -13.44 7.33 3.43
N TYR A 73 -12.99 6.42 2.58
CA TYR A 73 -11.57 6.27 2.30
C TYR A 73 -11.21 6.23 0.82
N SER A 74 -12.14 6.67 -0.03
CA SER A 74 -11.90 6.68 -1.48
C SER A 74 -10.83 7.68 -1.90
N SER A 75 -10.52 8.66 -1.07
CA SER A 75 -9.52 9.69 -1.37
C SER A 75 -8.15 9.42 -0.74
N ILE A 76 -8.00 8.34 0.03
CA ILE A 76 -6.71 8.02 0.63
C ILE A 76 -5.73 7.63 -0.47
N PRO A 77 -4.52 8.23 -0.51
CA PRO A 77 -3.51 7.83 -1.49
C PRO A 77 -3.13 6.37 -1.34
N VAL A 78 -3.00 5.67 -2.46
CA VAL A 78 -2.59 4.27 -2.49
C VAL A 78 -1.43 4.11 -3.44
N MET A 79 -0.36 3.47 -2.99
CA MET A 79 0.76 3.08 -3.84
C MET A 79 0.85 1.56 -3.84
N PHE A 80 1.08 0.98 -5.00
CA PHE A 80 1.26 -0.46 -5.09
C PHE A 80 2.71 -0.85 -4.82
N LEU A 81 2.88 -1.98 -4.14
CA LEU A 81 4.17 -2.67 -4.02
C LEU A 81 4.08 -3.88 -4.94
N THR A 82 5.01 -4.01 -5.89
CA THR A 82 4.90 -5.09 -6.86
C THR A 82 6.27 -5.58 -7.34
N ALA A 83 6.41 -6.90 -7.47
CA ALA A 83 7.56 -7.51 -8.13
C ALA A 83 7.40 -7.43 -9.65
N ASP A 84 6.19 -7.22 -10.12
CA ASP A 84 5.84 -7.22 -11.52
C ASP A 84 5.27 -5.87 -11.94
N ALA A 85 6.13 -5.01 -12.47
CA ALA A 85 5.71 -3.70 -12.98
C ALA A 85 5.39 -3.80 -14.47
N THR A 86 4.58 -4.81 -14.86
CA THR A 86 4.17 -4.97 -16.25
C THR A 86 3.26 -3.83 -16.66
N GLU A 87 3.18 -3.63 -17.97
CA GLU A 87 2.31 -2.61 -18.54
C GLU A 87 0.87 -2.79 -18.09
N ASP A 88 0.37 -4.03 -18.07
CA ASP A 88 -1.00 -4.31 -17.66
C ASP A 88 -1.28 -3.90 -16.22
N THR A 89 -0.35 -4.19 -15.30
CA THR A 89 -0.48 -3.81 -13.90
C THR A 89 -0.47 -2.31 -13.73
N VAL A 90 0.42 -1.63 -14.44
CA VAL A 90 0.53 -0.16 -14.39
C VAL A 90 -0.75 0.49 -14.91
N ILE A 91 -1.30 -0.02 -16.01
CA ILE A 91 -2.53 0.49 -16.58
C ILE A 91 -3.71 0.30 -15.60
N ALA A 92 -3.83 -0.89 -15.03
CA ALA A 92 -4.90 -1.18 -14.07
C ALA A 92 -4.82 -0.26 -12.86
N ALA A 93 -3.61 -0.05 -12.34
CA ALA A 93 -3.38 0.85 -11.21
C ALA A 93 -3.81 2.28 -11.55
N GLY A 94 -3.44 2.76 -12.73
CA GLY A 94 -3.81 4.10 -13.18
C GLY A 94 -5.31 4.29 -13.30
N ARG A 95 -6.02 3.28 -13.81
CA ARG A 95 -7.49 3.34 -13.95
C ARG A 95 -8.20 3.44 -12.61
N LEU A 96 -7.63 2.85 -11.58
CA LEU A 96 -8.22 2.86 -10.23
C LEU A 96 -7.73 4.04 -9.40
N GLY A 97 -6.93 4.92 -9.98
CA GLY A 97 -6.48 6.11 -9.30
C GLY A 97 -5.39 5.87 -8.28
N ALA A 98 -4.55 4.84 -8.50
CA ALA A 98 -3.36 4.65 -7.65
C ALA A 98 -2.40 5.82 -7.88
N ASP A 99 -1.73 6.23 -6.81
CA ASP A 99 -0.82 7.38 -6.84
C ASP A 99 0.58 7.01 -7.30
N GLY A 100 0.84 5.73 -7.46
CA GLY A 100 2.11 5.25 -7.95
C GLY A 100 2.33 3.80 -7.60
N TYR A 101 3.53 3.32 -7.87
CA TYR A 101 3.94 1.98 -7.49
C TYR A 101 5.41 1.97 -7.12
N ILE A 102 5.79 1.01 -6.27
CA ILE A 102 7.18 0.79 -5.88
C ILE A 102 7.53 -0.64 -6.28
N LYS A 103 8.55 -0.78 -7.11
CA LYS A 103 8.97 -2.08 -7.61
C LYS A 103 9.78 -2.84 -6.55
N LYS A 104 9.48 -4.12 -6.36
CA LYS A 104 10.25 -5.01 -5.50
C LYS A 104 11.37 -5.68 -6.31
N PRO A 105 12.53 -5.95 -5.72
CA PRO A 105 12.94 -5.49 -4.39
C PRO A 105 13.30 -3.99 -4.42
N TYR A 106 13.01 -3.29 -3.32
CA TYR A 106 13.28 -1.86 -3.24
C TYR A 106 14.40 -1.58 -2.27
N MET A 107 15.13 -0.49 -2.54
CA MET A 107 16.14 0.02 -1.60
C MET A 107 15.45 0.93 -0.59
N PRO A 108 15.90 0.92 0.68
CA PRO A 108 15.26 1.74 1.70
C PRO A 108 15.15 3.22 1.34
N GLN A 109 16.18 3.79 0.76
CA GLN A 109 16.19 5.19 0.40
C GLN A 109 15.17 5.51 -0.69
N ASP A 110 15.08 4.66 -1.72
CA ASP A 110 14.12 4.84 -2.80
C ASP A 110 12.68 4.69 -2.29
N PHE A 111 12.46 3.72 -1.40
CA PHE A 111 11.17 3.50 -0.79
C PHE A 111 10.71 4.74 -0.02
N LEU A 112 11.56 5.27 0.85
CA LEU A 112 11.25 6.46 1.63
C LEU A 112 10.99 7.67 0.75
N GLU A 113 11.80 7.86 -0.29
CA GLU A 113 11.65 8.99 -1.19
C GLU A 113 10.29 8.97 -1.89
N GLN A 114 9.89 7.81 -2.39
CA GLN A 114 8.60 7.68 -3.06
C GLN A 114 7.42 7.86 -2.10
N VAL A 115 7.54 7.34 -0.89
CA VAL A 115 6.52 7.52 0.14
C VAL A 115 6.38 9.01 0.48
N GLU A 116 7.48 9.70 0.68
CA GLU A 116 7.47 11.11 1.03
C GLU A 116 6.92 11.99 -0.09
N ASN A 117 7.12 11.61 -1.34
CA ASN A 117 6.58 12.34 -2.48
C ASN A 117 5.05 12.30 -2.54
N VAL A 118 4.43 11.26 -2.00
CA VAL A 118 2.98 11.11 -2.00
C VAL A 118 2.35 11.74 -0.75
N LEU A 119 3.05 11.71 0.36
CA LEU A 119 2.60 12.35 1.59
C LEU A 119 2.69 13.89 1.47
#